data_f0d8aad91017f292ecf20db43f4f852a
#
_entry.id   f0d8aad91017f292ecf20db43f4f852a
#
_cell.length_a   1.000
_cell.length_b   1.000
_cell.length_c   1.000
_cell.angle_alpha   90.00
_cell.angle_beta   90.00
_cell.angle_gamma   90.00
#
_symmetry.space_group_name_H-M   'P 1'
#
loop_
_entity.id
_entity.type
_entity.pdbx_description
1 polymer ?
#
loop_
_entity_poly.entity_id
_entity_poly.type
_entity_poly.pdbx_seq_one_letter_code
_entity_poly.pdbx_strand_id
1 'polypeptide(L)'
;MLCRVAQIRRCAASLSQAVQQAHRQKHTLPDLTYDYGALEPHINAEIMQLHHSKHHATYVNNLNVTEEKYQEALAKGDVTVQVALQPALKFNGGGHINHTIFWTNLSPNAGGEPQGELMEAIKRDFGSFQSMKERMSAAAVTVQGSGWSWLGYDKQGGRLCIAACANQDPLQGTTGLIPLLGIDVWEHAYYLQYKNVRPDYVKAIWNVINWENVSERLQTAKK
;
A
#
# COMPACT_ATOMS: atom_id res chain seq x y z
N MET A 1 -43.39 -34.14 19.20
CA MET A 1 -43.04 -32.71 19.02
C MET A 1 -41.68 -32.28 19.63
N LEU A 2 -41.20 -32.96 20.65
CA LEU A 2 -39.92 -32.60 21.34
C LEU A 2 -38.64 -32.86 20.55
N CYS A 3 -38.61 -33.78 19.59
CA CYS A 3 -37.42 -34.14 18.84
C CYS A 3 -37.00 -33.09 17.77
N ARG A 4 -37.95 -32.35 17.19
CA ARG A 4 -37.67 -31.30 16.18
C ARG A 4 -37.08 -30.03 16.78
N VAL A 5 -37.41 -29.67 18.01
CA VAL A 5 -36.90 -28.49 18.70
C VAL A 5 -35.43 -28.67 19.10
N ALA A 6 -35.02 -29.88 19.48
CA ALA A 6 -33.63 -30.21 19.82
C ALA A 6 -32.72 -30.19 18.60
N GLN A 7 -33.19 -30.56 17.41
CA GLN A 7 -32.45 -30.55 16.17
C GLN A 7 -32.22 -29.13 15.64
N ILE A 8 -33.21 -28.23 15.76
CA ILE A 8 -33.08 -26.80 15.37
C ILE A 8 -32.08 -26.07 16.28
N ARG A 9 -32.09 -26.37 17.59
CA ARG A 9 -31.13 -25.78 18.53
C ARG A 9 -29.71 -26.27 18.30
N ARG A 10 -29.48 -27.50 17.85
CA ARG A 10 -28.15 -28.02 17.50
C ARG A 10 -27.61 -27.40 16.19
N CYS A 11 -28.47 -27.20 15.18
CA CYS A 11 -28.07 -26.51 13.95
C CYS A 11 -27.76 -25.03 14.18
N ALA A 12 -28.55 -24.34 15.01
CA ALA A 12 -28.28 -22.94 15.35
C ALA A 12 -26.96 -22.76 16.13
N ALA A 13 -26.69 -23.68 17.07
CA ALA A 13 -25.41 -23.68 17.81
C ALA A 13 -24.20 -24.00 16.93
N SER A 14 -24.32 -24.92 15.95
CA SER A 14 -23.25 -25.23 15.01
C SER A 14 -22.99 -24.12 14.00
N LEU A 15 -24.02 -23.38 13.57
CA LEU A 15 -23.93 -22.21 12.72
C LEU A 15 -23.25 -21.02 13.47
N SER A 16 -23.60 -20.82 14.75
CA SER A 16 -22.95 -19.78 15.56
C SER A 16 -21.47 -20.09 15.84
N GLN A 17 -21.10 -21.35 16.04
CA GLN A 17 -19.71 -21.78 16.19
C GLN A 17 -18.92 -21.70 14.85
N ALA A 18 -19.54 -21.98 13.72
CA ALA A 18 -18.90 -21.85 12.40
C ALA A 18 -18.66 -20.37 12.02
N VAL A 19 -19.54 -19.46 12.41
CA VAL A 19 -19.35 -18.01 12.24
C VAL A 19 -18.29 -17.45 13.20
N GLN A 20 -18.15 -18.04 14.40
CA GLN A 20 -17.11 -17.66 15.37
C GLN A 20 -15.70 -18.18 15.02
N GLN A 21 -15.59 -19.14 14.12
CA GLN A 21 -14.33 -19.80 13.74
C GLN A 21 -13.79 -19.44 12.36
N ALA A 22 -14.32 -18.41 11.72
CA ALA A 22 -13.56 -17.71 10.70
C ALA A 22 -12.43 -16.96 11.40
N HIS A 23 -11.40 -17.67 11.85
CA HIS A 23 -10.12 -17.07 12.23
C HIS A 23 -9.66 -16.24 11.03
N ARG A 24 -9.92 -14.93 11.08
CA ARG A 24 -9.38 -14.01 10.10
C ARG A 24 -7.86 -14.20 10.14
N GLN A 25 -7.29 -14.59 9.01
CA GLN A 25 -5.86 -14.78 8.89
C GLN A 25 -5.17 -13.45 9.24
N LYS A 26 -4.27 -13.45 10.22
CA LYS A 26 -3.51 -12.26 10.59
C LYS A 26 -2.68 -11.78 9.41
N HIS A 27 -2.57 -10.46 9.27
CA HIS A 27 -1.65 -9.87 8.32
C HIS A 27 -0.22 -10.23 8.71
N THR A 28 0.61 -10.50 7.72
CA THR A 28 2.03 -10.81 7.89
C THR A 28 2.88 -9.80 7.13
N LEU A 29 4.07 -9.53 7.64
CA LEU A 29 5.05 -8.76 6.90
C LEU A 29 5.45 -9.57 5.65
N PRO A 30 5.26 -9.07 4.42
CA PRO A 30 5.68 -9.78 3.23
C PRO A 30 7.21 -9.82 3.14
N ASP A 31 7.77 -10.94 2.72
CA ASP A 31 9.19 -11.05 2.46
C ASP A 31 9.57 -10.19 1.23
N LEU A 32 10.79 -9.64 1.24
CA LEU A 32 11.37 -9.02 0.06
C LEU A 32 11.91 -10.10 -0.88
N THR A 33 11.78 -9.87 -2.20
CA THR A 33 12.33 -10.77 -3.23
C THR A 33 13.81 -10.48 -3.55
N TYR A 34 14.43 -9.54 -2.84
CA TYR A 34 15.80 -9.08 -2.99
C TYR A 34 16.41 -8.69 -1.65
N ASP A 35 17.73 -8.71 -1.54
CA ASP A 35 18.45 -8.35 -0.33
C ASP A 35 18.36 -6.85 -0.02
N TYR A 36 18.51 -6.46 1.24
CA TYR A 36 18.46 -5.06 1.65
C TYR A 36 19.48 -4.17 0.93
N GLY A 37 20.66 -4.69 0.58
CA GLY A 37 21.68 -3.96 -0.17
C GLY A 37 21.49 -3.95 -1.69
N ALA A 38 20.48 -4.66 -2.23
CA ALA A 38 20.35 -4.85 -3.66
C ALA A 38 19.95 -3.60 -4.45
N LEU A 39 19.42 -2.56 -3.77
CA LEU A 39 19.02 -1.30 -4.39
C LEU A 39 20.11 -0.21 -4.33
N GLU A 40 21.29 -0.52 -3.79
CA GLU A 40 22.43 0.40 -3.78
C GLU A 40 22.94 0.68 -5.22
N PRO A 41 23.45 1.88 -5.48
CA PRO A 41 23.65 3.00 -4.57
C PRO A 41 22.42 3.91 -4.37
N HIS A 42 21.26 3.56 -4.92
CA HIS A 42 20.08 4.42 -4.98
C HIS A 42 19.30 4.47 -3.67
N ILE A 43 19.21 3.34 -2.96
CA ILE A 43 18.65 3.25 -1.60
C ILE A 43 19.58 2.33 -0.82
N ASN A 44 20.17 2.80 0.28
CA ASN A 44 21.14 2.04 1.04
C ASN A 44 20.50 0.92 1.87
N ALA A 45 21.31 -0.08 2.22
CA ALA A 45 20.87 -1.26 2.97
C ALA A 45 20.27 -0.91 4.34
N GLU A 46 20.82 0.09 5.04
CA GLU A 46 20.33 0.52 6.34
C GLU A 46 18.90 1.04 6.27
N ILE A 47 18.60 1.91 5.27
CA ILE A 47 17.23 2.39 5.03
C ILE A 47 16.31 1.20 4.75
N MET A 48 16.68 0.31 3.83
CA MET A 48 15.85 -0.83 3.46
C MET A 48 15.54 -1.74 4.65
N GLN A 49 16.53 -2.02 5.48
CA GLN A 49 16.38 -2.85 6.67
C GLN A 49 15.43 -2.21 7.70
N LEU A 50 15.63 -0.94 8.01
CA LEU A 50 14.79 -0.21 8.97
C LEU A 50 13.37 -0.03 8.43
N HIS A 51 13.25 0.36 7.18
CA HIS A 51 11.98 0.64 6.52
C HIS A 51 11.10 -0.61 6.45
N HIS A 52 11.67 -1.76 6.08
CA HIS A 52 10.95 -3.04 6.02
C HIS A 52 10.74 -3.64 7.41
N SER A 53 11.83 -3.92 8.16
CA SER A 53 11.78 -4.74 9.38
C SER A 53 11.30 -3.98 10.62
N LYS A 54 11.23 -2.63 10.58
CA LYS A 54 10.75 -1.79 11.68
C LYS A 54 9.47 -1.04 11.30
N HIS A 55 9.52 -0.17 10.30
CA HIS A 55 8.35 0.65 9.94
C HIS A 55 7.19 -0.20 9.41
N HIS A 56 7.40 -0.98 8.36
CA HIS A 56 6.33 -1.85 7.82
C HIS A 56 5.87 -2.89 8.84
N ALA A 57 6.80 -3.56 9.53
CA ALA A 57 6.46 -4.52 10.59
C ALA A 57 5.59 -3.91 11.70
N THR A 58 5.85 -2.64 12.07
CA THR A 58 5.04 -1.92 13.05
C THR A 58 3.61 -1.67 12.55
N TYR A 59 3.44 -1.28 11.28
CA TYR A 59 2.10 -1.13 10.69
C TYR A 59 1.34 -2.46 10.70
N VAL A 60 1.98 -3.56 10.30
CA VAL A 60 1.37 -4.91 10.33
C VAL A 60 0.93 -5.30 11.74
N ASN A 61 1.81 -5.15 12.72
CA ASN A 61 1.51 -5.52 14.11
C ASN A 61 0.36 -4.68 14.68
N ASN A 62 0.40 -3.36 14.47
CA ASN A 62 -0.64 -2.45 14.95
C ASN A 62 -1.98 -2.67 14.22
N LEU A 63 -1.95 -3.00 12.92
CA LEU A 63 -3.14 -3.35 12.17
C LEU A 63 -3.83 -4.58 12.79
N ASN A 64 -3.07 -5.65 13.03
CA ASN A 64 -3.60 -6.86 13.65
C ASN A 64 -4.25 -6.59 15.02
N VAL A 65 -3.56 -5.81 15.88
CA VAL A 65 -4.10 -5.43 17.20
C VAL A 65 -5.38 -4.58 17.07
N THR A 66 -5.39 -3.66 16.10
CA THR A 66 -6.55 -2.78 15.88
C THR A 66 -7.74 -3.55 15.35
N GLU A 67 -7.51 -4.50 14.44
CA GLU A 67 -8.57 -5.37 13.92
C GLU A 67 -9.14 -6.30 14.99
N GLU A 68 -8.32 -6.86 15.89
CA GLU A 68 -8.79 -7.65 17.05
C GLU A 68 -9.76 -6.82 17.91
N LYS A 69 -9.36 -5.59 18.29
CA LYS A 69 -10.21 -4.68 19.07
C LYS A 69 -11.50 -4.29 18.32
N TYR A 70 -11.40 -4.11 17.00
CA TYR A 70 -12.55 -3.77 16.18
C TYR A 70 -13.57 -4.93 16.14
N GLN A 71 -13.10 -6.18 16.00
CA GLN A 71 -13.95 -7.36 16.04
C GLN A 71 -14.62 -7.55 17.42
N GLU A 72 -13.89 -7.29 18.51
CA GLU A 72 -14.49 -7.31 19.86
C GLU A 72 -15.60 -6.26 20.01
N ALA A 73 -15.35 -5.03 19.53
CA ALA A 73 -16.34 -3.95 19.57
C ALA A 73 -17.57 -4.29 18.70
N LEU A 74 -17.34 -4.90 17.54
CA LEU A 74 -18.39 -5.35 16.63
C LEU A 74 -19.27 -6.44 17.30
N ALA A 75 -18.65 -7.44 17.94
CA ALA A 75 -19.34 -8.51 18.64
C ALA A 75 -20.20 -8.01 19.83
N LYS A 76 -19.75 -6.91 20.48
CA LYS A 76 -20.47 -6.26 21.58
C LYS A 76 -21.52 -5.24 21.11
N GLY A 77 -21.59 -4.93 19.82
CA GLY A 77 -22.42 -3.84 19.28
C GLY A 77 -21.97 -2.44 19.72
N ASP A 78 -20.70 -2.29 20.14
CA ASP A 78 -20.15 -1.02 20.62
C ASP A 78 -19.72 -0.14 19.44
N VAL A 79 -20.68 0.62 18.91
CA VAL A 79 -20.46 1.54 17.78
C VAL A 79 -19.47 2.65 18.14
N THR A 80 -19.44 3.11 19.39
CA THR A 80 -18.53 4.18 19.82
C THR A 80 -17.08 3.73 19.68
N VAL A 81 -16.74 2.54 20.16
CA VAL A 81 -15.38 1.99 20.03
C VAL A 81 -15.05 1.68 18.56
N GLN A 82 -16.02 1.14 17.77
CA GLN A 82 -15.81 0.91 16.32
C GLN A 82 -15.42 2.20 15.59
N VAL A 83 -16.11 3.32 15.88
CA VAL A 83 -15.80 4.63 15.28
C VAL A 83 -14.45 5.16 15.76
N ALA A 84 -14.13 5.02 17.05
CA ALA A 84 -12.86 5.46 17.62
C ALA A 84 -11.64 4.71 17.04
N LEU A 85 -11.82 3.49 16.55
CA LEU A 85 -10.74 2.68 15.94
C LEU A 85 -10.48 3.02 14.45
N GLN A 86 -11.39 3.73 13.77
CA GLN A 86 -11.26 4.02 12.33
C GLN A 86 -9.95 4.73 11.95
N PRO A 87 -9.46 5.75 12.69
CA PRO A 87 -8.18 6.38 12.37
C PRO A 87 -6.99 5.42 12.44
N ALA A 88 -6.96 4.52 13.43
CA ALA A 88 -5.92 3.52 13.59
C ALA A 88 -5.97 2.44 12.48
N LEU A 89 -7.17 2.00 12.08
CA LEU A 89 -7.36 1.11 10.94
C LEU A 89 -6.88 1.77 9.64
N LYS A 90 -7.27 3.01 9.38
CA LYS A 90 -6.86 3.74 8.17
C LYS A 90 -5.35 3.93 8.12
N PHE A 91 -4.73 4.33 9.23
CA PHE A 91 -3.30 4.60 9.31
C PHE A 91 -2.46 3.32 9.18
N ASN A 92 -2.72 2.31 10.01
CA ASN A 92 -1.91 1.08 10.01
C ASN A 92 -2.26 0.19 8.81
N GLY A 93 -3.52 0.11 8.42
CA GLY A 93 -3.96 -0.60 7.21
C GLY A 93 -3.42 0.05 5.94
N GLY A 94 -3.47 1.38 5.85
CA GLY A 94 -2.85 2.13 4.77
C GLY A 94 -1.33 1.93 4.73
N GLY A 95 -0.65 1.98 5.88
CA GLY A 95 0.77 1.71 5.97
C GLY A 95 1.12 0.30 5.47
N HIS A 96 0.37 -0.72 5.87
CA HIS A 96 0.57 -2.08 5.36
C HIS A 96 0.34 -2.18 3.85
N ILE A 97 -0.75 -1.63 3.33
CA ILE A 97 -1.08 -1.63 1.90
C ILE A 97 -0.01 -0.91 1.09
N ASN A 98 0.34 0.32 1.48
CA ASN A 98 1.29 1.17 0.77
C ASN A 98 2.66 0.50 0.65
N HIS A 99 3.19 -0.03 1.77
CA HIS A 99 4.49 -0.67 1.79
C HIS A 99 4.50 -2.02 1.06
N THR A 100 3.42 -2.80 1.12
CA THR A 100 3.29 -4.04 0.35
C THR A 100 3.41 -3.77 -1.16
N ILE A 101 2.78 -2.68 -1.64
CA ILE A 101 2.91 -2.24 -3.03
C ILE A 101 4.33 -1.75 -3.31
N PHE A 102 4.88 -0.92 -2.43
CA PHE A 102 6.19 -0.28 -2.59
C PHE A 102 7.31 -1.29 -2.80
N TRP A 103 7.37 -2.36 -2.00
CA TRP A 103 8.41 -3.37 -2.14
C TRP A 103 8.41 -4.05 -3.50
N THR A 104 7.23 -4.30 -4.07
CA THR A 104 7.10 -4.92 -5.40
C THR A 104 7.32 -3.92 -6.53
N ASN A 105 7.12 -2.62 -6.28
CA ASN A 105 7.42 -1.56 -7.23
C ASN A 105 8.92 -1.30 -7.41
N LEU A 106 9.77 -1.90 -6.55
CA LEU A 106 11.23 -1.76 -6.61
C LEU A 106 11.89 -3.09 -7.00
N SER A 107 12.99 -3.02 -7.73
CA SER A 107 13.78 -4.19 -8.12
C SER A 107 15.23 -3.79 -8.37
N PRO A 108 16.22 -4.65 -8.02
CA PRO A 108 17.59 -4.47 -8.43
C PRO A 108 17.72 -4.54 -9.96
N ASN A 109 18.68 -3.81 -10.50
CA ASN A 109 18.94 -3.75 -11.94
C ASN A 109 17.73 -3.37 -12.81
N ALA A 110 16.80 -2.59 -12.24
CA ALA A 110 15.59 -2.08 -12.87
C ALA A 110 15.77 -0.62 -13.35
N GLY A 111 14.68 0.14 -13.42
CA GLY A 111 14.69 1.51 -13.94
C GLY A 111 14.41 1.55 -15.45
N GLY A 112 14.98 2.55 -16.13
CA GLY A 112 14.67 2.78 -17.54
C GLY A 112 13.24 3.25 -17.76
N GLU A 113 12.60 2.74 -18.80
CA GLU A 113 11.24 3.12 -19.22
C GLU A 113 10.32 1.89 -19.36
N PRO A 114 9.03 2.01 -19.04
CA PRO A 114 8.07 0.94 -19.30
C PRO A 114 7.90 0.69 -20.79
N GLN A 115 7.39 -0.49 -21.12
CA GLN A 115 7.11 -0.89 -22.49
C GLN A 115 5.62 -1.24 -22.66
N GLY A 116 5.20 -1.45 -23.91
CA GLY A 116 3.87 -1.95 -24.25
C GLY A 116 2.73 -1.06 -23.77
N GLU A 117 1.68 -1.68 -23.27
CA GLU A 117 0.43 -1.02 -22.90
C GLU A 117 0.57 0.11 -21.87
N LEU A 118 1.47 -0.06 -20.90
CA LEU A 118 1.73 0.97 -19.88
C LEU A 118 2.35 2.21 -20.52
N MET A 119 3.33 2.06 -21.42
CA MET A 119 3.93 3.19 -22.14
C MET A 119 2.89 3.92 -22.99
N GLU A 120 2.03 3.19 -23.70
CA GLU A 120 0.98 3.80 -24.51
C GLU A 120 -0.04 4.57 -23.67
N ALA A 121 -0.41 4.03 -22.50
CA ALA A 121 -1.28 4.74 -21.55
C ALA A 121 -0.58 6.02 -21.01
N ILE A 122 0.70 5.94 -20.69
CA ILE A 122 1.49 7.10 -20.23
C ILE A 122 1.54 8.18 -21.33
N LYS A 123 1.83 7.81 -22.58
CA LYS A 123 1.86 8.77 -23.70
C LYS A 123 0.51 9.41 -23.92
N ARG A 124 -0.58 8.63 -23.88
CA ARG A 124 -1.94 9.12 -24.04
C ARG A 124 -2.31 10.15 -22.96
N ASP A 125 -2.01 9.85 -21.68
CA ASP A 125 -2.52 10.61 -20.54
C ASP A 125 -1.58 11.74 -20.09
N PHE A 126 -0.28 11.63 -20.37
CA PHE A 126 0.74 12.61 -19.96
C PHE A 126 1.55 13.20 -21.12
N GLY A 127 1.34 12.74 -22.35
CA GLY A 127 2.08 13.16 -23.55
C GLY A 127 3.42 12.42 -23.72
N SER A 128 4.15 12.15 -22.68
CA SER A 128 5.41 11.38 -22.70
C SER A 128 5.72 10.75 -21.33
N PHE A 129 6.61 9.77 -21.33
CA PHE A 129 7.16 9.21 -20.11
C PHE A 129 7.89 10.27 -19.26
N GLN A 130 8.66 11.11 -19.91
CA GLN A 130 9.39 12.19 -19.22
C GLN A 130 8.43 13.16 -18.52
N SER A 131 7.34 13.56 -19.19
CA SER A 131 6.32 14.44 -18.60
C SER A 131 5.64 13.78 -17.38
N MET A 132 5.30 12.49 -17.48
CA MET A 132 4.76 11.74 -16.33
C MET A 132 5.74 11.70 -15.17
N LYS A 133 7.01 11.38 -15.42
CA LYS A 133 8.09 11.33 -14.42
C LYS A 133 8.29 12.67 -13.73
N GLU A 134 8.32 13.76 -14.48
CA GLU A 134 8.43 15.12 -13.95
C GLU A 134 7.24 15.50 -13.07
N ARG A 135 6.02 15.22 -13.51
CA ARG A 135 4.79 15.51 -12.75
C ARG A 135 4.74 14.69 -11.46
N MET A 136 5.06 13.41 -11.52
CA MET A 136 5.06 12.54 -10.33
C MET A 136 6.18 12.94 -9.36
N SER A 137 7.35 13.30 -9.87
CA SER A 137 8.45 13.80 -9.04
C SER A 137 8.09 15.13 -8.36
N ALA A 138 7.48 16.06 -9.09
CA ALA A 138 7.00 17.33 -8.52
C ALA A 138 5.95 17.08 -7.42
N ALA A 139 4.99 16.18 -7.67
CA ALA A 139 4.00 15.80 -6.66
C ALA A 139 4.66 15.19 -5.41
N ALA A 140 5.69 14.34 -5.58
CA ALA A 140 6.45 13.74 -4.48
C ALA A 140 7.20 14.80 -3.64
N VAL A 141 7.92 15.70 -4.31
CA VAL A 141 8.72 16.73 -3.64
C VAL A 141 7.86 17.74 -2.89
N THR A 142 6.68 18.07 -3.42
CA THR A 142 5.79 19.10 -2.86
C THR A 142 4.86 18.59 -1.74
N VAL A 143 4.87 17.30 -1.42
CA VAL A 143 4.15 16.79 -0.24
C VAL A 143 4.65 17.50 1.01
N GLN A 144 3.73 18.13 1.73
CA GLN A 144 4.05 18.81 3.00
C GLN A 144 4.05 17.78 4.13
N GLY A 145 5.20 17.63 4.78
CA GLY A 145 5.39 16.61 5.80
C GLY A 145 5.52 15.20 5.20
N SER A 146 4.89 14.23 5.84
CA SER A 146 4.93 12.82 5.47
C SER A 146 3.80 12.46 4.50
N GLY A 147 4.10 11.61 3.54
CA GLY A 147 3.10 11.12 2.59
C GLY A 147 3.70 10.36 1.43
N TRP A 148 2.90 10.21 0.39
CA TRP A 148 3.18 9.40 -0.80
C TRP A 148 2.78 10.14 -2.07
N SER A 149 3.54 9.96 -3.14
CA SER A 149 3.11 10.29 -4.51
C SER A 149 2.79 9.00 -5.25
N TRP A 150 1.66 8.98 -5.95
CA TRP A 150 1.14 7.79 -6.62
C TRP A 150 0.85 8.03 -8.09
N LEU A 151 1.24 7.08 -8.94
CA LEU A 151 0.60 6.85 -10.22
C LEU A 151 -0.55 5.87 -9.98
N GLY A 152 -1.77 6.29 -10.26
CA GLY A 152 -2.98 5.49 -10.09
C GLY A 152 -3.77 5.35 -11.38
N TYR A 153 -4.64 4.35 -11.44
CA TYR A 153 -5.56 4.12 -12.55
C TYR A 153 -6.99 4.50 -12.14
N ASP A 154 -7.58 5.43 -12.87
CA ASP A 154 -8.99 5.77 -12.78
C ASP A 154 -9.78 4.76 -13.65
N LYS A 155 -10.40 3.77 -12.99
CA LYS A 155 -11.15 2.72 -13.70
C LYS A 155 -12.38 3.26 -14.42
N GLN A 156 -13.02 4.31 -13.92
CA GLN A 156 -14.19 4.93 -14.56
C GLN A 156 -13.80 5.75 -15.79
N GLY A 157 -12.75 6.55 -15.65
CA GLY A 157 -12.24 7.38 -16.74
C GLY A 157 -11.33 6.62 -17.73
N GLY A 158 -10.91 5.40 -17.42
CA GLY A 158 -10.00 4.60 -18.25
C GLY A 158 -8.61 5.21 -18.44
N ARG A 159 -8.12 5.99 -17.47
CA ARG A 159 -6.92 6.82 -17.57
C ARG A 159 -5.99 6.72 -16.38
N LEU A 160 -4.73 7.08 -16.59
CA LEU A 160 -3.74 7.23 -15.54
C LEU A 160 -3.83 8.62 -14.90
N CYS A 161 -3.69 8.67 -13.56
CA CYS A 161 -3.70 9.91 -12.80
C CYS A 161 -2.53 9.92 -11.81
N ILE A 162 -2.01 11.11 -11.50
CA ILE A 162 -1.06 11.31 -10.42
C ILE A 162 -1.81 11.95 -9.25
N ALA A 163 -1.61 11.40 -8.05
CA ALA A 163 -2.18 11.93 -6.81
C ALA A 163 -1.18 11.81 -5.67
N ALA A 164 -1.25 12.76 -4.73
CA ALA A 164 -0.52 12.66 -3.46
C ALA A 164 -1.48 12.30 -2.33
N CYS A 165 -1.03 11.46 -1.41
CA CYS A 165 -1.75 11.11 -0.19
C CYS A 165 -0.91 11.50 1.02
N ALA A 166 -1.54 12.10 2.03
CA ALA A 166 -0.88 12.46 3.28
C ALA A 166 -0.69 11.22 4.16
N ASN A 167 0.35 11.24 4.98
CA ASN A 167 0.63 10.20 5.95
C ASN A 167 0.66 8.80 5.32
N GLN A 168 -0.12 7.85 5.87
CA GLN A 168 -0.28 6.52 5.33
C GLN A 168 -1.65 6.31 4.65
N ASP A 169 -2.34 7.39 4.29
CA ASP A 169 -3.63 7.31 3.63
C ASP A 169 -3.52 6.49 2.32
N PRO A 170 -4.24 5.36 2.18
CA PRO A 170 -4.13 4.52 1.01
C PRO A 170 -4.80 5.18 -0.20
N LEU A 171 -4.15 5.14 -1.36
CA LEU A 171 -4.62 5.83 -2.57
C LEU A 171 -6.07 5.47 -2.92
N GLN A 172 -6.39 4.19 -3.00
CA GLN A 172 -7.72 3.74 -3.44
C GLN A 172 -8.81 4.15 -2.46
N GLY A 173 -8.57 4.00 -1.15
CA GLY A 173 -9.54 4.40 -0.11
C GLY A 173 -9.71 5.90 0.00
N THR A 174 -8.74 6.70 -0.46
CA THR A 174 -8.75 8.16 -0.36
C THR A 174 -9.28 8.84 -1.62
N THR A 175 -8.94 8.29 -2.80
CA THR A 175 -9.21 8.95 -4.10
C THR A 175 -10.06 8.13 -5.06
N GLY A 176 -10.24 6.84 -4.79
CA GLY A 176 -10.86 5.88 -5.72
C GLY A 176 -9.90 5.35 -6.82
N LEU A 177 -8.69 5.92 -6.95
CA LEU A 177 -7.70 5.48 -7.93
C LEU A 177 -7.06 4.15 -7.50
N ILE A 178 -6.89 3.23 -8.44
CA ILE A 178 -6.19 1.96 -8.18
C ILE A 178 -4.68 2.19 -8.22
N PRO A 179 -3.91 1.88 -7.15
CA PRO A 179 -2.49 2.17 -7.07
C PRO A 179 -1.66 1.28 -8.02
N LEU A 180 -0.80 1.92 -8.82
CA LEU A 180 0.13 1.25 -9.73
C LEU A 180 1.58 1.39 -9.28
N LEU A 181 2.02 2.62 -9.01
CA LEU A 181 3.38 2.95 -8.56
C LEU A 181 3.32 3.97 -7.44
N GLY A 182 3.99 3.69 -6.33
CA GLY A 182 4.12 4.59 -5.19
C GLY A 182 5.55 5.07 -4.95
N ILE A 183 5.72 6.34 -4.59
CA ILE A 183 6.97 6.90 -4.05
C ILE A 183 6.69 7.35 -2.63
N ASP A 184 7.33 6.70 -1.67
CA ASP A 184 7.29 7.06 -0.26
C ASP A 184 8.17 8.29 -0.03
N VAL A 185 7.59 9.36 0.52
CA VAL A 185 8.32 10.57 0.88
C VAL A 185 8.26 10.89 2.37
N TRP A 186 7.97 9.90 3.19
CA TRP A 186 8.29 9.93 4.61
C TRP A 186 9.80 10.05 4.79
N GLU A 187 10.27 10.80 5.79
CA GLU A 187 11.70 10.95 6.05
C GLU A 187 12.40 9.63 6.34
N HIS A 188 11.70 8.65 6.91
CA HIS A 188 12.25 7.31 7.12
C HIS A 188 12.66 6.59 5.83
N ALA A 189 12.11 6.98 4.69
CA ALA A 189 12.43 6.38 3.40
C ALA A 189 13.72 6.91 2.79
N TYR A 190 14.26 8.06 3.26
CA TYR A 190 15.40 8.69 2.60
C TYR A 190 16.38 9.43 3.51
N TYR A 191 15.98 9.84 4.73
CA TYR A 191 16.74 10.81 5.52
C TYR A 191 18.17 10.33 5.89
N LEU A 192 18.36 9.05 6.17
CA LEU A 192 19.67 8.50 6.53
C LEU A 192 20.70 8.67 5.39
N GLN A 193 20.28 8.61 4.15
CA GLN A 193 21.14 8.73 2.97
C GLN A 193 21.13 10.13 2.37
N TYR A 194 19.95 10.71 2.18
CA TYR A 194 19.75 11.97 1.45
C TYR A 194 19.52 13.17 2.36
N LYS A 195 19.49 12.98 3.68
CA LYS A 195 19.24 14.03 4.68
C LYS A 195 17.95 14.81 4.35
N ASN A 196 17.99 16.10 4.40
CA ASN A 196 16.87 16.98 4.08
C ASN A 196 16.66 17.21 2.57
N VAL A 197 17.44 16.54 1.70
CA VAL A 197 17.38 16.77 0.25
C VAL A 197 16.47 15.73 -0.42
N ARG A 198 15.16 15.79 -0.12
CA ARG A 198 14.13 14.93 -0.72
C ARG A 198 14.20 14.86 -2.26
N PRO A 199 14.48 15.98 -3.00
CA PRO A 199 14.59 15.92 -4.45
C PRO A 199 15.64 14.93 -4.98
N ASP A 200 16.77 14.76 -4.27
CA ASP A 200 17.82 13.83 -4.68
C ASP A 200 17.37 12.37 -4.53
N TYR A 201 16.66 12.05 -3.44
CA TYR A 201 16.02 10.75 -3.27
C TYR A 201 15.00 10.48 -4.37
N VAL A 202 14.11 11.45 -4.63
CA VAL A 202 13.06 11.31 -5.67
C VAL A 202 13.69 11.14 -7.06
N LYS A 203 14.84 11.75 -7.31
CA LYS A 203 15.61 11.51 -8.54
C LYS A 203 16.23 10.12 -8.59
N ALA A 204 16.75 9.64 -7.47
CA ALA A 204 17.45 8.36 -7.40
C ALA A 204 16.52 7.16 -7.52
N ILE A 205 15.32 7.20 -6.92
CA ILE A 205 14.39 6.07 -6.88
C ILE A 205 13.95 5.60 -8.26
N TRP A 206 13.92 6.47 -9.28
CA TRP A 206 13.57 6.11 -10.65
C TRP A 206 14.48 5.04 -11.27
N ASN A 207 15.71 4.89 -10.75
CA ASN A 207 16.65 3.90 -11.24
C ASN A 207 16.35 2.47 -10.76
N VAL A 208 15.45 2.31 -9.81
CA VAL A 208 15.10 1.00 -9.22
C VAL A 208 13.60 0.65 -9.38
N ILE A 209 12.86 1.43 -10.19
CA ILE A 209 11.45 1.14 -10.43
C ILE A 209 11.29 -0.12 -11.28
N ASN A 210 10.50 -1.06 -10.78
CA ASN A 210 10.11 -2.30 -11.44
C ASN A 210 8.90 -2.06 -12.38
N TRP A 211 9.18 -1.66 -13.61
CA TRP A 211 8.15 -1.36 -14.61
C TRP A 211 7.32 -2.56 -15.02
N GLU A 212 7.85 -3.77 -14.90
CA GLU A 212 7.08 -5.00 -15.12
C GLU A 212 5.94 -5.11 -14.11
N ASN A 213 6.25 -4.96 -12.81
CA ASN A 213 5.22 -4.96 -11.77
C ASN A 213 4.19 -3.84 -11.95
N VAL A 214 4.61 -2.64 -12.34
CA VAL A 214 3.67 -1.53 -12.61
C VAL A 214 2.75 -1.87 -13.78
N SER A 215 3.26 -2.54 -14.81
CA SER A 215 2.48 -3.00 -15.99
C SER A 215 1.47 -4.08 -15.60
N GLU A 216 1.86 -5.07 -14.79
CA GLU A 216 0.99 -6.12 -14.25
C GLU A 216 -0.15 -5.54 -13.41
N ARG A 217 0.14 -4.52 -12.59
CA ARG A 217 -0.86 -3.80 -11.81
C ARG A 217 -1.87 -3.08 -12.71
N LEU A 218 -1.42 -2.45 -13.79
CA LEU A 218 -2.32 -1.83 -14.76
C LEU A 218 -3.23 -2.87 -15.42
N GLN A 219 -2.70 -4.00 -15.87
CA GLN A 219 -3.49 -5.09 -16.47
C GLN A 219 -4.53 -5.63 -15.49
N THR A 220 -4.16 -5.76 -14.21
CA THR A 220 -5.09 -6.20 -13.16
C THR A 220 -6.17 -5.17 -12.87
N ALA A 221 -5.81 -3.89 -12.84
CA ALA A 221 -6.74 -2.79 -12.58
C ALA A 221 -7.82 -2.62 -13.67
N LYS A 222 -7.52 -3.03 -14.90
CA LYS A 222 -8.45 -2.97 -16.05
C LYS A 222 -9.50 -4.09 -16.05
N LYS A 223 -9.25 -5.19 -15.39
CA LYS A 223 -10.22 -6.29 -15.24
C LYS A 223 -11.35 -5.88 -14.27
#